data_8baab3a0f1871091b829d170593e60bc
#
_entry.id   8baab3a0f1871091b829d170593e60bc
#
_cell.length_a   1.000
_cell.length_b   1.000
_cell.length_c   1.000
_cell.angle_alpha   90.00
_cell.angle_beta   90.00
_cell.angle_gamma   90.00
#
_symmetry.space_group_name_H-M   'P 1'
#
loop_
_entity.id
_entity.type
_entity.pdbx_description
1 polymer ?
#
loop_
_entity_poly.entity_id
_entity_poly.type
_entity_poly.pdbx_seq_one_letter_code
_entity_poly.pdbx_strand_id
1 'polypeptide(L)'
;MKDKLFRIVDELNAEYVKMWEDVCNIESPWHNKEGVDAVGDYFIRHANARGWKVEVFPQEKVGNVVIITMNADVAAAPIAFSGHMDTVHEIGSFGNPPTRGGLGK
;
A
#
# COMPACT_ATOMS: atom_id res chain seq x y z
N MET A 1 -2.48 -26.93 5.95
CA MET A 1 -2.25 -25.47 6.02
C MET A 1 -1.99 -24.84 4.65
N LYS A 2 -1.11 -25.44 3.87
CA LYS A 2 -0.75 -24.93 2.53
C LYS A 2 -1.97 -24.78 1.62
N ASP A 3 -2.82 -25.78 1.53
CA ASP A 3 -4.02 -25.73 0.68
C ASP A 3 -5.00 -24.67 1.14
N LYS A 4 -5.12 -24.48 2.45
CA LYS A 4 -5.97 -23.42 3.02
C LYS A 4 -5.45 -22.04 2.65
N LEU A 5 -4.13 -21.83 2.72
CA LEU A 5 -3.52 -20.55 2.35
C LEU A 5 -3.71 -20.25 0.86
N PHE A 6 -3.51 -21.24 0.00
CA PHE A 6 -3.71 -21.06 -1.43
C PHE A 6 -5.16 -20.73 -1.77
N ARG A 7 -6.10 -21.35 -1.08
CA ARG A 7 -7.53 -21.05 -1.27
C ARG A 7 -7.85 -19.62 -0.87
N ILE A 8 -7.32 -19.16 0.26
CA ILE A 8 -7.51 -17.78 0.71
C ILE A 8 -6.93 -16.79 -0.31
N VAL A 9 -5.74 -17.07 -0.82
CA VAL A 9 -5.12 -16.22 -1.86
C VAL A 9 -6.02 -16.16 -3.10
N ASP A 10 -6.56 -17.28 -3.54
CA ASP A 10 -7.45 -17.33 -4.69
C ASP A 10 -8.74 -16.53 -4.46
N GLU A 11 -9.31 -16.65 -3.26
CA GLU A 11 -10.53 -15.92 -2.89
C GLU A 11 -10.31 -14.41 -2.85
N LEU A 12 -9.14 -13.97 -2.43
CA LEU A 12 -8.81 -12.56 -2.27
C LEU A 12 -8.17 -11.94 -3.51
N ASN A 13 -7.87 -12.74 -4.53
CA ASN A 13 -7.09 -12.30 -5.67
C ASN A 13 -7.69 -11.07 -6.37
N ALA A 14 -8.99 -11.09 -6.65
CA ALA A 14 -9.64 -9.98 -7.36
C ALA A 14 -9.56 -8.68 -6.56
N GLU A 15 -9.76 -8.75 -5.24
CA GLU A 15 -9.65 -7.60 -4.35
C GLU A 15 -8.23 -7.03 -4.34
N TYR A 16 -7.23 -7.89 -4.21
CA TYR A 16 -5.85 -7.42 -4.14
C TYR A 16 -5.30 -6.92 -5.47
N VAL A 17 -5.73 -7.49 -6.58
CA VAL A 17 -5.40 -6.95 -7.91
C VAL A 17 -5.98 -5.55 -8.06
N LYS A 18 -7.22 -5.33 -7.60
CA LYS A 18 -7.84 -4.01 -7.62
C LYS A 18 -7.09 -3.01 -6.74
N MET A 19 -6.68 -3.43 -5.55
CA MET A 19 -5.87 -2.59 -4.67
C MET A 19 -4.53 -2.22 -5.32
N TRP A 20 -3.89 -3.17 -5.95
CA TRP A 20 -2.65 -2.94 -6.67
C TRP A 20 -2.84 -1.93 -7.80
N GLU A 21 -3.90 -2.09 -8.58
CA GLU A 21 -4.25 -1.14 -9.63
C GLU A 21 -4.49 0.27 -9.06
N ASP A 22 -5.24 0.37 -7.97
CA ASP A 22 -5.52 1.65 -7.32
C ASP A 22 -4.23 2.34 -6.89
N VAL A 23 -3.32 1.60 -6.28
CA VAL A 23 -2.04 2.15 -5.82
C VAL A 23 -1.16 2.56 -7.00
N CYS A 24 -1.12 1.76 -8.07
CA CYS A 24 -0.37 2.10 -9.28
C CYS A 24 -0.88 3.36 -9.96
N ASN A 25 -2.13 3.71 -9.77
CA ASN A 25 -2.72 4.93 -10.32
C ASN A 25 -2.51 6.17 -9.44
N ILE A 26 -1.86 6.02 -8.30
CA ILE A 26 -1.41 7.15 -7.48
C ILE A 26 0.06 7.41 -7.84
N GLU A 27 0.33 8.55 -8.43
CA GLU A 27 1.71 8.90 -8.79
C GLU A 27 2.48 9.29 -7.54
N SER A 28 3.54 8.55 -7.25
CA SER A 28 4.27 8.69 -5.99
C SER A 28 5.80 8.65 -6.17
N PRO A 29 6.37 9.49 -7.05
CA PRO A 29 7.83 9.55 -7.15
C PRO A 29 8.43 9.99 -5.81
N TRP A 30 9.60 9.49 -5.51
CA TRP A 30 10.23 9.64 -4.18
C TRP A 30 10.34 11.10 -3.71
N HIS A 31 10.50 12.04 -4.63
CA HIS A 31 10.63 13.47 -4.31
C HIS A 31 9.27 14.18 -4.19
N ASN A 32 8.17 13.51 -4.45
CA ASN A 32 6.84 14.08 -4.34
C ASN A 32 6.17 13.57 -3.06
N LYS A 33 6.38 14.30 -1.97
CA LYS A 33 5.82 13.91 -0.67
C LYS A 33 4.31 13.73 -0.72
N GLU A 34 3.61 14.62 -1.40
CA GLU A 34 2.15 14.55 -1.49
C GLU A 34 1.67 13.24 -2.11
N GLY A 35 2.33 12.81 -3.19
CA GLY A 35 1.99 11.54 -3.85
C GLY A 35 2.30 10.33 -2.98
N VAL A 36 3.46 10.33 -2.32
CA VAL A 36 3.82 9.23 -1.43
C VAL A 36 2.86 9.16 -0.24
N ASP A 37 2.51 10.31 0.33
CA ASP A 37 1.53 10.36 1.44
C ASP A 37 0.14 9.91 0.97
N ALA A 38 -0.24 10.18 -0.27
CA ALA A 38 -1.50 9.69 -0.83
C ALA A 38 -1.55 8.15 -0.88
N VAL A 39 -0.44 7.51 -1.21
CA VAL A 39 -0.34 6.04 -1.13
C VAL A 39 -0.47 5.58 0.32
N GLY A 40 0.22 6.25 1.23
CA GLY A 40 0.10 5.96 2.66
C GLY A 40 -1.34 6.08 3.14
N ASP A 41 -2.04 7.14 2.77
CA ASP A 41 -3.44 7.35 3.14
C ASP A 41 -4.35 6.25 2.59
N TYR A 42 -4.08 5.75 1.40
CA TYR A 42 -4.80 4.63 0.83
C TYR A 42 -4.71 3.40 1.75
N PHE A 43 -3.50 3.04 2.18
CA PHE A 43 -3.30 1.90 3.07
C PHE A 43 -3.89 2.15 4.46
N ILE A 44 -3.80 3.37 4.96
CA ILE A 44 -4.38 3.74 6.26
C ILE A 44 -5.90 3.54 6.23
N ARG A 45 -6.58 3.98 5.18
CA ARG A 45 -8.02 3.76 5.05
C ARG A 45 -8.38 2.28 5.08
N HIS A 46 -7.62 1.45 4.37
CA HIS A 46 -7.85 0.01 4.37
C HIS A 46 -7.60 -0.62 5.74
N ALA A 47 -6.56 -0.19 6.42
CA ALA A 47 -6.25 -0.67 7.76
C ALA A 47 -7.34 -0.28 8.76
N ASN A 48 -7.77 0.97 8.71
CA ASN A 48 -8.84 1.45 9.60
C ASN A 48 -10.16 0.70 9.38
N ALA A 49 -10.49 0.43 8.13
CA ALA A 49 -11.70 -0.32 7.79
C ALA A 49 -11.69 -1.75 8.36
N ARG A 50 -10.50 -2.29 8.60
CA ARG A 50 -10.32 -3.64 9.16
C ARG A 50 -10.05 -3.63 10.66
N GLY A 51 -9.99 -2.46 11.29
CA GLY A 51 -9.71 -2.34 12.70
C GLY A 51 -8.26 -2.62 13.09
N TRP A 52 -7.34 -2.53 12.15
CA TRP A 52 -5.92 -2.72 12.42
C TRP A 52 -5.31 -1.46 13.04
N LYS A 53 -4.26 -1.65 13.84
CA LYS A 53 -3.56 -0.53 14.45
C LYS A 53 -2.72 0.20 13.41
N VAL A 54 -2.82 1.53 13.39
CA VAL A 54 -2.06 2.38 12.47
C VAL A 54 -1.22 3.36 13.27
N GLU A 55 0.05 3.49 12.90
CA GLU A 55 0.96 4.50 13.44
C GLU A 55 1.58 5.24 12.26
N VAL A 56 1.58 6.57 12.34
CA VAL A 56 2.16 7.43 11.30
C VAL A 56 3.26 8.25 11.92
N PHE A 57 4.42 8.23 11.28
CA PHE A 57 5.59 9.03 11.70
C PHE A 57 5.83 10.09 10.63
N PRO A 58 5.37 11.34 10.87
CA PRO A 58 5.49 12.40 9.88
C PRO A 58 6.93 12.74 9.55
N GLN A 59 7.18 13.01 8.28
CA GLN A 59 8.46 13.50 7.78
C GLN A 59 8.25 14.85 7.11
N GLU A 60 9.27 15.69 7.10
CA GLU A 60 9.13 17.03 6.51
C GLU A 60 9.29 17.02 4.99
N LYS A 61 10.30 16.32 4.50
CA LYS A 61 10.73 16.43 3.10
C LYS A 61 10.38 15.22 2.25
N VAL A 62 10.07 14.12 2.88
CA VAL A 62 9.75 12.86 2.21
C VAL A 62 8.41 12.33 2.70
N GLY A 63 7.90 11.29 2.08
CA GLY A 63 6.66 10.67 2.51
C GLY A 63 6.74 10.19 3.95
N ASN A 64 5.62 10.23 4.64
CA ASN A 64 5.52 9.77 6.02
C ASN A 64 5.76 8.27 6.11
N VAL A 65 6.27 7.84 7.26
CA VAL A 65 6.39 6.40 7.56
C VAL A 65 5.08 5.92 8.16
N VAL A 66 4.56 4.81 7.64
CA VAL A 66 3.31 4.21 8.11
C VAL A 66 3.61 2.80 8.62
N ILE A 67 3.16 2.50 9.83
CA ILE A 67 3.25 1.16 10.40
C ILE A 67 1.83 0.67 10.66
N ILE A 68 1.51 -0.50 10.11
CA ILE A 68 0.21 -1.14 10.28
C ILE A 68 0.45 -2.45 11.03
N THR A 69 -0.25 -2.63 12.14
CA THR A 69 -0.13 -3.82 12.96
C THR A 69 -1.46 -4.57 12.99
N MET A 70 -1.41 -5.81 12.55
CA MET A 70 -2.55 -6.73 12.64
C MET A 70 -2.43 -7.55 13.91
N ASN A 71 -3.55 -7.82 14.55
CA ASN A 71 -3.58 -8.60 15.78
C ASN A 71 -2.66 -8.04 16.88
N ALA A 72 -2.70 -6.71 17.05
CA ALA A 72 -1.79 -6.01 17.96
C ALA A 72 -1.94 -6.45 19.44
N ASP A 73 -3.05 -7.06 19.78
CA ASP A 73 -3.37 -7.56 21.13
C ASP A 73 -2.86 -8.98 21.41
N VAL A 74 -2.31 -9.64 20.41
CA VAL A 74 -1.79 -11.01 20.56
C VAL A 74 -0.38 -10.96 21.13
N ALA A 75 -0.12 -11.79 22.14
CA ALA A 75 1.16 -11.79 22.87
C ALA A 75 2.25 -12.64 22.18
N ALA A 76 2.16 -12.87 20.91
CA ALA A 76 3.19 -13.58 20.15
C ALA A 76 4.24 -12.64 19.58
N ALA A 77 5.42 -13.16 19.29
CA ALA A 77 6.46 -12.39 18.63
C ALA A 77 6.00 -11.99 17.23
N PRO A 78 6.10 -10.73 16.85
CA PRO A 78 5.62 -10.27 15.55
C PRO A 78 6.53 -10.69 14.40
N ILE A 79 5.93 -10.80 13.21
CA ILE A 79 6.65 -10.89 11.95
C ILE A 79 6.52 -9.51 11.31
N ALA A 80 7.64 -8.93 10.90
CA ALA A 80 7.66 -7.61 10.25
C ALA A 80 7.91 -7.76 8.75
N PHE A 81 7.08 -7.08 7.96
CA PHE A 81 7.30 -6.89 6.53
C PHE A 81 7.67 -5.44 6.29
N SER A 82 8.74 -5.21 5.56
CA SER A 82 9.19 -3.87 5.22
C SER A 82 9.11 -3.66 3.71
N GLY A 83 8.54 -2.56 3.30
CA GLY A 83 8.43 -2.19 1.91
C GLY A 83 8.49 -0.68 1.76
N HIS A 84 8.27 -0.19 0.55
CA HIS A 84 8.26 1.24 0.29
C HIS A 84 7.06 1.63 -0.58
N MET A 85 6.63 2.88 -0.44
CA MET A 85 5.47 3.42 -1.12
C MET A 85 5.83 4.35 -2.28
N ASP A 86 7.07 4.79 -2.32
CA ASP A 86 7.55 5.64 -3.39
C ASP A 86 7.95 4.83 -4.62
N THR A 87 8.00 5.51 -5.75
CA THR A 87 8.41 4.92 -7.02
C THR A 87 9.51 5.76 -7.66
N VAL A 88 10.10 5.23 -8.72
CA VAL A 88 11.06 5.94 -9.55
C VAL A 88 10.42 6.58 -10.78
N HIS A 89 9.11 6.45 -10.91
CA HIS A 89 8.37 6.94 -12.07
C HIS A 89 7.96 8.39 -11.87
N GLU A 90 8.42 9.26 -12.74
CA GLU A 90 8.08 10.68 -12.70
C GLU A 90 6.59 10.91 -12.98
N ILE A 91 6.08 12.03 -12.48
CA ILE A 91 4.70 12.43 -12.70
C ILE A 91 4.42 12.47 -14.21
N GLY A 92 3.34 11.81 -14.60
CA GLY A 92 2.91 11.76 -16.00
C GLY A 92 3.59 10.69 -16.84
N SER A 93 4.54 9.93 -16.28
CA SER A 93 5.30 8.95 -17.07
C SER A 93 4.49 7.71 -17.47
N PHE A 94 3.40 7.43 -16.77
CA PHE A 94 2.50 6.32 -17.13
C PHE A 94 1.42 6.70 -18.13
N GLY A 95 1.46 7.91 -18.64
CA GLY A 95 0.43 8.46 -19.47
C GLY A 95 -0.43 9.43 -18.67
N ASN A 96 -1.31 10.13 -19.36
CA ASN A 96 -2.15 11.15 -18.74
C ASN A 96 -3.57 11.04 -19.28
N PRO A 97 -4.55 10.71 -18.48
CA PRO A 97 -4.41 10.39 -17.07
C PRO A 97 -3.75 9.04 -16.84
N PRO A 98 -3.16 8.83 -15.68
CA PRO A 98 -2.74 7.49 -15.30
C PRO A 98 -3.95 6.58 -15.33
N THR A 99 -3.76 5.42 -15.91
CA THR A 99 -4.84 4.48 -16.06
C THR A 99 -4.44 3.16 -15.43
N ARG A 100 -5.35 2.23 -15.39
CA ARG A 100 -4.99 0.88 -15.02
C ARG A 100 -3.84 0.36 -15.88
N GLY A 101 -3.60 1.06 -16.93
CA GLY A 101 -2.45 0.81 -17.74
C GLY A 101 -1.15 1.01 -17.01
N GLY A 102 -1.15 1.66 -15.88
CA GLY A 102 0.02 1.58 -15.04
C GLY A 102 0.53 0.15 -14.94
N LEU A 103 -0.38 -0.80 -14.93
CA LEU A 103 -0.03 -2.22 -14.92
C LEU A 103 0.05 -2.85 -16.29
N GLY A 104 -0.64 -2.36 -17.24
CA GLY A 104 -0.80 -3.01 -18.54
C GLY A 104 0.08 -2.45 -19.64
N LYS A 105 0.94 -1.55 -19.27
CA LYS A 105 1.83 -0.92 -20.23
C LYS A 105 3.21 -1.48 -20.15
#